data_0d05fe8af01cae90ad4ab6fc02f9e58d
#
_entry.id   0d05fe8af01cae90ad4ab6fc02f9e58d
#
_cell.length_a   1.000
_cell.length_b   1.000
_cell.length_c   1.000
_cell.angle_alpha   90.00
_cell.angle_beta   90.00
_cell.angle_gamma   90.00
#
_symmetry.space_group_name_H-M   'P 1'
#
loop_
_entity.id
_entity.type
_entity.pdbx_description
1 polymer ?
#
loop_
_entity_poly.entity_id
_entity_poly.type
_entity_poly.pdbx_seq_one_letter_code
_entity_poly.pdbx_strand_id
1 'polypeptide(L)'
;MAQVKLFWTRLALADLIHAHDYIALENASSASPVVERIEKSLENLSQHPELGRLGRIKGTRELLVPGTPFVIPYRIHLERVEILAVLHGARKWPETL
;
A
#
# COMPACT_ATOMS: atom_id res chain seq x y z
N MET A 1 5.06 -6.85 -21.22
CA MET A 1 5.96 -5.90 -20.57
C MET A 1 6.55 -6.51 -19.32
N ALA A 2 7.80 -6.16 -19.05
CA ALA A 2 8.43 -6.64 -17.83
C ALA A 2 7.77 -5.98 -16.62
N GLN A 3 7.60 -6.76 -15.55
CA GLN A 3 7.11 -6.24 -14.29
C GLN A 3 8.22 -5.43 -13.60
N VAL A 4 7.86 -4.35 -12.96
CA VAL A 4 8.80 -3.62 -12.10
C VAL A 4 8.89 -4.33 -10.75
N LYS A 5 10.03 -4.24 -10.11
CA LYS A 5 10.23 -4.83 -8.79
C LYS A 5 9.61 -3.93 -7.73
N LEU A 6 8.98 -4.56 -6.75
CA LEU A 6 8.42 -3.87 -5.58
C LEU A 6 9.37 -4.04 -4.42
N PHE A 7 9.69 -2.94 -3.76
CA PHE A 7 10.52 -2.93 -2.56
C PHE A 7 9.71 -2.37 -1.40
N TRP A 8 9.67 -3.09 -0.31
CA TRP A 8 8.95 -2.67 0.89
C TRP A 8 9.90 -1.99 1.84
N THR A 9 9.55 -0.80 2.29
CA THR A 9 10.26 -0.16 3.40
C THR A 9 9.91 -0.88 4.70
N ARG A 10 10.70 -0.67 5.74
CA ARG A 10 10.41 -1.23 7.06
C ARG A 10 9.09 -0.71 7.60
N LEU A 11 8.81 0.56 7.39
CA LEU A 11 7.56 1.18 7.81
C LEU A 11 6.36 0.50 7.12
N ALA A 12 6.46 0.26 5.82
CA ALA A 12 5.38 -0.37 5.08
C ALA A 12 5.12 -1.80 5.56
N LEU A 13 6.16 -2.56 5.85
CA LEU A 13 6.00 -3.91 6.38
C LEU A 13 5.35 -3.88 7.77
N ALA A 14 5.79 -2.98 8.64
CA ALA A 14 5.20 -2.83 9.96
C ALA A 14 3.74 -2.40 9.85
N ASP A 15 3.44 -1.47 8.94
CA ASP A 15 2.07 -1.02 8.72
C ASP A 15 1.16 -2.15 8.25
N LEU A 16 1.66 -3.02 7.38
CA LEU A 16 0.88 -4.17 6.89
C LEU A 16 0.52 -5.11 8.04
N ILE A 17 1.50 -5.40 8.90
CA ILE A 17 1.28 -6.25 10.06
C ILE A 17 0.27 -5.61 11.00
N HIS A 18 0.42 -4.32 11.28
CA HIS A 18 -0.51 -3.59 12.14
C HIS A 18 -1.92 -3.55 11.55
N ALA A 19 -2.05 -3.39 10.25
CA ALA A 19 -3.35 -3.39 9.59
C ALA A 19 -4.03 -4.74 9.72
N HIS A 20 -3.30 -5.82 9.51
CA HIS A 20 -3.81 -7.18 9.69
C HIS A 20 -4.29 -7.38 11.12
N ASP A 21 -3.45 -7.05 12.10
CA ASP A 21 -3.76 -7.25 13.50
C ASP A 21 -4.96 -6.41 13.95
N TYR A 22 -5.04 -5.16 13.49
CA TYR A 22 -6.15 -4.28 13.80
C TYR A 22 -7.48 -4.87 13.32
N ILE A 23 -7.51 -5.36 12.08
CA ILE A 23 -8.71 -5.95 11.51
C ILE A 23 -9.06 -7.26 12.22
N ALA A 24 -8.07 -8.06 12.57
CA ALA A 24 -8.26 -9.32 13.27
C ALA A 24 -8.87 -9.12 14.66
N LEU A 25 -8.55 -8.02 15.33
CA LEU A 25 -9.15 -7.67 16.62
C LEU A 25 -10.65 -7.38 16.50
N GLU A 26 -11.07 -6.77 15.41
CA GLU A 26 -12.49 -6.46 15.20
C GLU A 26 -13.25 -7.63 14.57
N ASN A 27 -12.63 -8.31 13.62
CA ASN A 27 -13.22 -9.45 12.94
C ASN A 27 -12.11 -10.31 12.33
N ALA A 28 -11.74 -11.38 13.04
CA ALA A 28 -10.65 -12.24 12.63
C ALA A 28 -10.81 -12.80 11.21
N SER A 29 -12.04 -13.09 10.81
CA SER A 29 -12.29 -13.66 9.48
C SER A 29 -12.10 -12.66 8.33
N SER A 30 -12.00 -11.37 8.63
CA SER A 30 -11.83 -10.32 7.63
C SER A 30 -10.37 -9.94 7.38
N ALA A 31 -9.46 -10.33 8.28
CA ALA A 31 -8.06 -9.90 8.18
C ALA A 31 -7.35 -10.47 6.94
N SER A 32 -7.45 -11.78 6.72
CA SER A 32 -6.81 -12.41 5.56
C SER A 32 -7.37 -11.94 4.22
N PRO A 33 -8.70 -11.82 4.06
CA PRO A 33 -9.24 -11.26 2.81
C PRO A 33 -8.76 -9.85 2.50
N VAL A 34 -8.58 -8.99 3.51
CA VAL A 34 -8.07 -7.64 3.30
C VAL A 34 -6.61 -7.69 2.85
N VAL A 35 -5.78 -8.51 3.48
CA VAL A 35 -4.38 -8.68 3.08
C VAL A 35 -4.30 -9.20 1.65
N GLU A 36 -5.15 -10.14 1.26
CA GLU A 36 -5.20 -10.65 -0.11
C GLU A 36 -5.53 -9.54 -1.12
N ARG A 37 -6.45 -8.64 -0.79
CA ARG A 37 -6.78 -7.50 -1.65
C ARG A 37 -5.61 -6.55 -1.80
N ILE A 38 -4.87 -6.32 -0.72
CA ILE A 38 -3.65 -5.51 -0.76
C ILE A 38 -2.63 -6.16 -1.68
N GLU A 39 -2.38 -7.46 -1.52
CA GLU A 39 -1.44 -8.18 -2.36
C GLU A 39 -1.82 -8.15 -3.84
N LYS A 40 -3.10 -8.34 -4.14
CA LYS A 40 -3.59 -8.29 -5.52
C LYS A 40 -3.40 -6.90 -6.12
N SER A 41 -3.68 -5.86 -5.35
CA SER A 41 -3.46 -4.48 -5.81
C SER A 41 -2.00 -4.22 -6.12
N LEU A 42 -1.09 -4.78 -5.31
CA LEU A 42 0.34 -4.64 -5.54
C LEU A 42 0.81 -5.43 -6.77
N GLU A 43 0.21 -6.58 -7.05
CA GLU A 43 0.49 -7.30 -8.30
C GLU A 43 0.11 -6.44 -9.51
N ASN A 44 -1.05 -5.79 -9.47
CA ASN A 44 -1.48 -4.89 -10.53
C ASN A 44 -0.51 -3.71 -10.65
N LEU A 45 -0.07 -3.18 -9.52
CA LEU A 45 0.89 -2.07 -9.49
C LEU A 45 2.21 -2.45 -10.15
N SER A 46 2.70 -3.68 -9.94
CA SER A 46 3.95 -4.12 -10.53
C SER A 46 3.89 -4.16 -12.07
N GLN A 47 2.70 -4.34 -12.61
CA GLN A 47 2.48 -4.33 -14.06
C GLN A 47 2.18 -2.93 -14.58
N HIS A 48 1.63 -2.07 -13.74
CA HIS A 48 1.22 -0.71 -14.09
C HIS A 48 1.67 0.26 -13.00
N PRO A 49 2.96 0.66 -12.99
CA PRO A 49 3.49 1.48 -11.88
C PRO A 49 2.81 2.85 -11.73
N GLU A 50 2.18 3.34 -12.78
CA GLU A 50 1.51 4.64 -12.73
C GLU A 50 0.03 4.52 -12.36
N LEU A 51 -0.40 3.34 -11.89
CA LEU A 51 -1.78 3.07 -11.53
C LEU A 51 -2.29 3.98 -10.41
N GLY A 52 -1.45 4.31 -9.44
CA GLY A 52 -1.85 5.18 -8.33
C GLY A 52 -1.97 6.63 -8.74
N ARG A 53 -2.86 7.35 -8.05
CA ARG A 53 -3.03 8.80 -8.26
C ARG A 53 -1.81 9.55 -7.72
N LEU A 54 -1.62 10.79 -8.14
CA LEU A 54 -0.57 11.64 -7.57
C LEU A 54 -0.81 11.80 -6.08
N GLY A 55 0.25 11.61 -5.30
CA GLY A 55 0.16 11.62 -3.86
C GLY A 55 0.13 13.02 -3.27
N ARG A 56 -0.33 13.11 -2.03
CA ARG A 56 -0.33 14.35 -1.26
C ARG A 56 1.08 14.78 -0.87
N ILE A 57 2.02 13.85 -0.84
CA ILE A 57 3.44 14.13 -0.62
C ILE A 57 4.11 14.18 -1.97
N LYS A 58 4.90 15.23 -2.22
CA LYS A 58 5.57 15.43 -3.50
C LYS A 58 6.44 14.23 -3.85
N GLY A 59 6.38 13.81 -5.10
CA GLY A 59 7.18 12.69 -5.59
C GLY A 59 6.59 11.32 -5.27
N THR A 60 5.41 11.27 -4.69
CA THR A 60 4.74 10.00 -4.36
C THR A 60 3.47 9.82 -5.17
N ARG A 61 3.00 8.58 -5.19
CA ARG A 61 1.67 8.21 -5.68
C ARG A 61 0.94 7.46 -4.59
N GLU A 62 -0.36 7.37 -4.70
CA GLU A 62 -1.21 6.68 -3.73
C GLU A 62 -2.06 5.64 -4.43
N LEU A 63 -1.90 4.39 -4.05
CA LEU A 63 -2.70 3.28 -4.56
C LEU A 63 -3.86 3.03 -3.60
N LEU A 64 -5.08 3.22 -4.09
CA LEU A 64 -6.27 2.89 -3.32
C LEU A 64 -6.55 1.40 -3.46
N VAL A 65 -6.74 0.71 -2.35
CA VAL A 65 -7.03 -0.73 -2.37
C VAL A 65 -8.54 -0.93 -2.39
N PRO A 66 -9.11 -1.41 -3.50
CA PRO A 66 -10.57 -1.53 -3.63
C PRO A 66 -11.20 -2.38 -2.53
N GLY A 67 -12.34 -1.92 -2.02
CA GLY A 67 -13.08 -2.66 -1.00
C GLY A 67 -12.48 -2.59 0.40
N THR A 68 -11.49 -1.73 0.60
CA THR A 68 -10.84 -1.52 1.90
C THR A 68 -10.65 -0.02 2.13
N PRO A 69 -10.43 0.40 3.40
CA PRO A 69 -10.10 1.79 3.68
C PRO A 69 -8.61 2.11 3.51
N PHE A 70 -7.81 1.18 2.97
CA PHE A 70 -6.36 1.34 2.93
C PHE A 70 -5.88 2.03 1.68
N VAL A 71 -4.86 2.87 1.87
CA VAL A 71 -4.15 3.60 0.83
C VAL A 71 -2.67 3.26 0.98
N ILE A 72 -2.03 2.98 -0.14
CA ILE A 72 -0.62 2.59 -0.15
C ILE A 72 0.19 3.67 -0.87
N PRO A 73 0.84 4.57 -0.12
CA PRO A 73 1.77 5.52 -0.72
C PRO A 73 3.00 4.79 -1.25
N TYR A 74 3.42 5.17 -2.44
CA TYR A 74 4.61 4.58 -3.05
C TYR A 74 5.32 5.63 -3.91
N ARG A 75 6.54 5.33 -4.31
CA ARG A 75 7.25 6.16 -5.26
C ARG A 75 7.91 5.28 -6.32
N ILE A 76 7.98 5.81 -7.53
CA ILE A 76 8.69 5.16 -8.61
C ILE A 76 10.11 5.75 -8.62
N HIS A 77 11.10 4.89 -8.51
CA HIS A 77 12.49 5.30 -8.53
C HIS A 77 13.27 4.38 -9.47
N LEU A 78 13.76 4.95 -10.57
CA LEU A 78 14.37 4.17 -11.63
C LEU A 78 13.38 3.13 -12.15
N GLU A 79 13.75 1.85 -12.11
CA GLU A 79 12.89 0.76 -12.62
C GLU A 79 12.25 -0.04 -11.49
N ARG A 80 12.06 0.60 -10.32
CA ARG A 80 11.46 -0.08 -9.18
C ARG A 80 10.42 0.80 -8.52
N VAL A 81 9.52 0.14 -7.79
CA VAL A 81 8.50 0.79 -6.98
C VAL A 81 8.86 0.58 -5.52
N GLU A 82 8.92 1.66 -4.77
CA GLU A 82 9.16 1.60 -3.33
C GLU A 82 7.84 1.80 -2.60
N ILE A 83 7.42 0.79 -1.85
CA ILE A 83 6.20 0.85 -1.03
C ILE A 83 6.57 1.55 0.28
N LEU A 84 5.99 2.72 0.51
CA LEU A 84 6.40 3.60 1.61
C LEU A 84 5.63 3.35 2.90
N ALA A 85 4.36 3.00 2.79
CA ALA A 85 3.50 2.79 3.96
C ALA A 85 2.24 2.04 3.53
N VAL A 86 1.46 1.59 4.51
CA VAL A 86 0.09 1.10 4.31
C VAL A 86 -0.77 1.84 5.33
N LEU A 87 -1.57 2.79 4.88
CA LEU A 87 -2.25 3.72 5.75
C LEU A 87 -3.76 3.63 5.62
N HIS A 88 -4.45 3.80 6.73
CA HIS A 88 -5.90 3.94 6.72
C HIS A 88 -6.24 5.33 6.20
N GLY A 89 -7.06 5.41 5.16
CA GLY A 89 -7.34 6.68 4.47
C GLY A 89 -7.97 7.76 5.33
N ALA A 90 -8.73 7.37 6.36
CA ALA A 90 -9.42 8.31 7.24
C ALA A 90 -8.59 8.72 8.47
N ARG A 91 -7.41 8.11 8.66
CA ARG A 91 -6.56 8.42 9.82
C ARG A 91 -5.54 9.48 9.48
N LYS A 92 -4.96 10.07 10.53
CA LYS A 92 -3.90 11.05 10.35
C LYS A 92 -2.67 10.37 9.77
N TRP A 93 -2.14 10.96 8.73
CA TRP A 93 -0.95 10.44 8.04
C TRP A 93 0.32 11.05 8.60
N PRO A 94 1.46 10.34 8.48
CA PRO A 94 2.75 10.94 8.80
C PRO A 94 3.01 12.17 7.92
N GLU A 95 3.72 13.15 8.45
CA GLU A 95 4.07 14.34 7.68
C GLU A 95 5.08 14.02 6.57
N THR A 96 5.90 13.00 6.79
CA THR A 96 6.91 12.57 5.82
C THR A 96 6.87 11.05 5.71
N LEU A 97 7.28 10.58 4.56
CA LEU A 97 7.41 9.14 4.29
C LEU A 97 8.82 8.78 3.84
#